data_04507ef6e4cedafcae838716578987a0
#
_entry.id   04507ef6e4cedafcae838716578987a0
#
_cell.length_a   1.000
_cell.length_b   1.000
_cell.length_c   1.000
_cell.angle_alpha   90.00
_cell.angle_beta   90.00
_cell.angle_gamma   90.00
#
_symmetry.space_group_name_H-M   'P 1'
#
loop_
_entity.id
_entity.type
_entity.pdbx_description
1 polymer ?
#
loop_
_entity_poly.entity_id
_entity_poly.type
_entity_poly.pdbx_seq_one_letter_code
_entity_poly.pdbx_strand_id
1 'polypeptide(L)'
;MSELLQEEWFSLYGIPVLIALARITDVSIGTLRIIFVSKGLRLWAPILGFFEVSIWLMAISKVMANLTNPINYIAYALGFSIGNYIGMFIENRLALGMVVVRIITKRDSHILVAALRALRYSVTVVDGEGNTGAVNIIFTVIKRSDIERVRSLIAFHNLQAVYSIEDVRHASDPSFPLEAKKRSTFSQLFRGMRK
;
A
#
# COMPACT_ATOMS: atom_id res chain seq x y z
N MET A 1 -45.51 9.47 -21.88
CA MET A 1 -45.73 9.14 -20.44
C MET A 1 -44.67 8.16 -19.92
N SER A 2 -44.34 7.11 -20.68
CA SER A 2 -43.24 6.15 -20.30
C SER A 2 -41.85 6.77 -20.30
N GLU A 3 -41.52 7.63 -21.25
CA GLU A 3 -40.21 8.30 -21.35
C GLU A 3 -40.00 9.30 -20.21
N LEU A 4 -41.01 10.10 -19.85
CA LEU A 4 -40.95 11.07 -18.72
C LEU A 4 -40.72 10.33 -17.39
N LEU A 5 -41.40 9.21 -17.16
CA LEU A 5 -41.21 8.38 -15.98
C LEU A 5 -39.78 7.77 -15.93
N GLN A 6 -39.22 7.38 -17.07
CA GLN A 6 -37.87 6.86 -17.17
C GLN A 6 -36.81 7.95 -16.89
N GLU A 7 -37.00 9.16 -17.36
CA GLU A 7 -36.12 10.31 -17.06
C GLU A 7 -36.17 10.71 -15.59
N GLU A 8 -37.35 10.70 -14.97
CA GLU A 8 -37.52 10.99 -13.53
C GLU A 8 -36.81 9.91 -12.66
N TRP A 9 -37.01 8.63 -12.96
CA TRP A 9 -36.33 7.53 -12.27
C TRP A 9 -34.80 7.60 -12.41
N PHE A 10 -34.31 7.89 -13.59
CA PHE A 10 -32.87 8.03 -13.82
C PHE A 10 -32.30 9.23 -13.07
N SER A 11 -33.01 10.36 -13.06
CA SER A 11 -32.60 11.55 -12.31
C SER A 11 -32.59 11.29 -10.80
N LEU A 12 -33.55 10.54 -10.28
CA LEU A 12 -33.72 10.33 -8.83
C LEU A 12 -32.75 9.26 -8.28
N TYR A 13 -32.49 8.18 -9.03
CA TYR A 13 -31.68 7.04 -8.56
C TYR A 13 -30.42 6.82 -9.39
N GLY A 14 -30.47 7.00 -10.69
CA GLY A 14 -29.35 6.76 -11.59
C GLY A 14 -28.20 7.74 -11.37
N ILE A 15 -28.51 9.04 -11.26
CA ILE A 15 -27.49 10.07 -11.05
C ILE A 15 -26.77 9.88 -9.71
N PRO A 16 -27.44 9.69 -8.55
CA PRO A 16 -26.75 9.42 -7.29
C PRO A 16 -25.84 8.19 -7.32
N VAL A 17 -26.28 7.10 -7.96
CA VAL A 17 -25.47 5.89 -8.11
C VAL A 17 -24.22 6.16 -8.96
N LEU A 18 -24.33 6.87 -10.07
CA LEU A 18 -23.20 7.24 -10.90
C LEU A 18 -22.22 8.17 -10.15
N ILE A 19 -22.73 9.11 -9.37
CA ILE A 19 -21.91 9.98 -8.51
C ILE A 19 -21.15 9.14 -7.49
N ALA A 20 -21.83 8.21 -6.81
CA ALA A 20 -21.19 7.34 -5.82
C ALA A 20 -20.10 6.47 -6.45
N LEU A 21 -20.36 5.83 -7.61
CA LEU A 21 -19.39 4.99 -8.32
C LEU A 21 -18.18 5.81 -8.80
N ALA A 22 -18.41 6.99 -9.36
CA ALA A 22 -17.33 7.88 -9.78
C ALA A 22 -16.47 8.29 -8.57
N ARG A 23 -17.09 8.63 -7.43
CA ARG A 23 -16.38 8.97 -6.18
C ARG A 23 -15.62 7.80 -5.60
N ILE A 24 -16.18 6.59 -5.59
CA ILE A 24 -15.47 5.40 -5.17
C ILE A 24 -14.20 5.22 -6.01
N THR A 25 -14.31 5.39 -7.32
CA THR A 25 -13.20 5.18 -8.24
C THR A 25 -12.12 6.25 -8.08
N ASP A 26 -12.47 7.54 -8.13
CA ASP A 26 -11.49 8.63 -8.04
C ASP A 26 -10.77 8.65 -6.69
N VAL A 27 -11.50 8.44 -5.58
CA VAL A 27 -10.94 8.43 -4.23
C VAL A 27 -10.05 7.20 -4.01
N SER A 28 -10.42 6.04 -4.54
CA SER A 28 -9.56 4.85 -4.48
C SER A 28 -8.24 5.09 -5.23
N ILE A 29 -8.29 5.71 -6.41
CA ILE A 29 -7.10 6.10 -7.18
C ILE A 29 -6.28 7.13 -6.41
N GLY A 30 -6.92 8.15 -5.81
CA GLY A 30 -6.25 9.18 -5.00
C GLY A 30 -5.53 8.61 -3.79
N THR A 31 -6.16 7.66 -3.08
CA THR A 31 -5.54 6.95 -1.96
C THR A 31 -4.29 6.20 -2.41
N LEU A 32 -4.36 5.44 -3.51
CA LEU A 32 -3.20 4.74 -4.08
C LEU A 32 -2.11 5.71 -4.53
N ARG A 33 -2.47 6.84 -5.13
CA ARG A 33 -1.52 7.88 -5.56
C ARG A 33 -0.71 8.42 -4.38
N ILE A 34 -1.35 8.74 -3.26
CA ILE A 34 -0.67 9.22 -2.04
C ILE A 34 0.35 8.19 -1.56
N ILE A 35 -0.02 6.91 -1.56
CA ILE A 35 0.86 5.81 -1.17
C ILE A 35 2.03 5.68 -2.16
N PHE A 36 1.79 5.79 -3.46
CA PHE A 36 2.84 5.74 -4.47
C PHE A 36 3.82 6.92 -4.35
N VAL A 37 3.32 8.11 -3.99
CA VAL A 37 4.17 9.27 -3.65
C VAL A 37 5.06 8.94 -2.46
N SER A 38 4.49 8.39 -1.37
CA SER A 38 5.25 8.04 -0.16
C SER A 38 6.31 6.96 -0.40
N LYS A 39 6.03 6.02 -1.32
CA LYS A 39 6.97 4.97 -1.73
C LYS A 39 7.96 5.42 -2.82
N GLY A 40 7.90 6.68 -3.28
CA GLY A 40 8.81 7.25 -4.27
C GLY A 40 8.61 6.75 -5.70
N LEU A 41 7.42 6.27 -6.05
CA LEU A 41 7.07 5.78 -7.39
C LEU A 41 6.75 6.95 -8.33
N ARG A 42 7.78 7.68 -8.76
CA ARG A 42 7.71 8.97 -9.46
C ARG A 42 6.93 8.96 -10.77
N LEU A 43 6.85 7.84 -11.47
CA LEU A 43 6.15 7.73 -12.76
C LEU A 43 4.65 7.43 -12.55
N TRP A 44 4.32 6.57 -11.60
CA TRP A 44 2.94 6.13 -11.40
C TRP A 44 2.07 7.18 -10.69
N ALA A 45 2.65 7.93 -9.77
CA ALA A 45 1.90 8.93 -9.02
C ALA A 45 1.27 10.04 -9.91
N PRO A 46 1.97 10.67 -10.87
CA PRO A 46 1.36 11.64 -11.79
C PRO A 46 0.29 11.03 -12.71
N ILE A 47 0.50 9.80 -13.19
CA ILE A 47 -0.47 9.11 -14.05
C ILE A 47 -1.78 8.90 -13.28
N LEU A 48 -1.71 8.37 -12.05
CA LEU A 48 -2.89 8.20 -11.20
C LEU A 48 -3.56 9.54 -10.89
N GLY A 49 -2.77 10.60 -10.65
CA GLY A 49 -3.28 11.95 -10.40
C GLY A 49 -4.08 12.52 -11.58
N PHE A 50 -3.66 12.26 -12.80
CA PHE A 50 -4.39 12.67 -14.00
C PHE A 50 -5.78 12.01 -14.04
N PHE A 51 -5.86 10.69 -13.85
CA PHE A 51 -7.14 9.98 -13.85
C PHE A 51 -8.04 10.39 -12.69
N GLU A 52 -7.47 10.50 -11.47
CA GLU A 52 -8.18 10.96 -10.29
C GLU A 52 -8.88 12.31 -10.54
N VAL A 53 -8.13 13.32 -10.97
CA VAL A 53 -8.67 14.67 -11.20
C VAL A 53 -9.69 14.67 -12.34
N SER A 54 -9.46 13.89 -13.40
CA SER A 54 -10.41 13.79 -14.53
C SER A 54 -11.76 13.22 -14.10
N ILE A 55 -11.74 12.12 -13.33
CA ILE A 55 -12.98 11.48 -12.82
C ILE A 55 -13.66 12.41 -11.81
N TRP A 56 -12.89 13.05 -10.92
CA TRP A 56 -13.43 14.00 -9.96
C TRP A 56 -14.15 15.17 -10.62
N LEU A 57 -13.55 15.78 -11.67
CA LEU A 57 -14.20 16.87 -12.42
C LEU A 57 -15.51 16.43 -13.05
N MET A 58 -15.58 15.21 -13.56
CA MET A 58 -16.82 14.64 -14.10
C MET A 58 -17.88 14.46 -13.02
N ALA A 59 -17.50 13.93 -11.85
CA ALA A 59 -18.40 13.71 -10.73
C ALA A 59 -18.93 15.03 -10.17
N ILE A 60 -18.06 16.01 -9.92
CA ILE A 60 -18.47 17.29 -9.33
C ILE A 60 -19.34 18.10 -10.29
N SER A 61 -19.09 18.04 -11.60
CA SER A 61 -19.96 18.71 -12.58
C SER A 61 -21.39 18.18 -12.54
N LYS A 62 -21.59 16.88 -12.33
CA LYS A 62 -22.93 16.28 -12.19
C LYS A 62 -23.60 16.67 -10.88
N VAL A 63 -22.85 16.76 -9.79
CA VAL A 63 -23.38 17.27 -8.50
C VAL A 63 -23.84 18.71 -8.65
N MET A 64 -22.99 19.58 -9.26
CA MET A 64 -23.29 21.00 -9.47
C MET A 64 -24.51 21.22 -10.36
N ALA A 65 -24.73 20.37 -11.35
CA ALA A 65 -25.89 20.43 -12.23
C ALA A 65 -27.21 19.98 -11.54
N ASN A 66 -27.12 19.27 -10.41
CA ASN A 66 -28.28 18.67 -9.72
C ASN A 66 -28.27 18.99 -8.21
N LEU A 67 -28.02 20.25 -7.87
CA LEU A 67 -27.90 20.74 -6.48
C LEU A 67 -29.18 20.61 -5.65
N THR A 68 -30.34 20.52 -6.29
CA THR A 68 -31.66 20.47 -5.63
C THR A 68 -31.93 19.10 -4.97
N ASN A 69 -31.23 18.05 -5.38
CA ASN A 69 -31.46 16.72 -4.83
C ASN A 69 -30.47 16.39 -3.71
N PRO A 70 -30.91 16.33 -2.43
CA PRO A 70 -30.01 16.05 -1.29
C PRO A 70 -29.42 14.64 -1.33
N ILE A 71 -30.02 13.70 -2.06
CA ILE A 71 -29.51 12.33 -2.22
C ILE A 71 -28.14 12.34 -2.91
N ASN A 72 -27.90 13.29 -3.83
CA ASN A 72 -26.61 13.42 -4.53
C ASN A 72 -25.46 13.75 -3.56
N TYR A 73 -25.71 14.56 -2.52
CA TYR A 73 -24.69 14.86 -1.50
C TYR A 73 -24.38 13.65 -0.64
N ILE A 74 -25.42 12.89 -0.27
CA ILE A 74 -25.24 11.66 0.51
C ILE A 74 -24.46 10.63 -0.33
N ALA A 75 -24.84 10.45 -1.59
CA ALA A 75 -24.17 9.55 -2.52
C ALA A 75 -22.69 9.93 -2.71
N TYR A 76 -22.40 11.23 -2.82
CA TYR A 76 -21.03 11.75 -2.91
C TYR A 76 -20.21 11.45 -1.65
N ALA A 77 -20.77 11.72 -0.46
CA ALA A 77 -20.09 11.48 0.82
C ALA A 77 -19.86 9.98 1.09
N LEU A 78 -20.85 9.14 0.81
CA LEU A 78 -20.73 7.69 0.94
C LEU A 78 -19.70 7.13 -0.04
N GLY A 79 -19.72 7.59 -1.30
CA GLY A 79 -18.74 7.22 -2.31
C GLY A 79 -17.31 7.56 -1.89
N PHE A 80 -17.10 8.74 -1.28
CA PHE A 80 -15.80 9.13 -0.71
C PHE A 80 -15.33 8.17 0.39
N SER A 81 -16.20 7.86 1.34
CA SER A 81 -15.87 6.98 2.47
C SER A 81 -15.54 5.55 2.01
N ILE A 82 -16.36 5.00 1.12
CA ILE A 82 -16.15 3.67 0.55
C ILE A 82 -14.89 3.64 -0.31
N GLY A 83 -14.64 4.70 -1.09
CA GLY A 83 -13.43 4.82 -1.93
C GLY A 83 -12.14 4.81 -1.11
N ASN A 84 -12.10 5.51 0.03
CA ASN A 84 -10.96 5.45 0.95
C ASN A 84 -10.74 4.03 1.49
N TYR A 85 -11.81 3.35 1.91
CA TYR A 85 -11.72 1.99 2.40
C TYR A 85 -11.17 1.03 1.32
N ILE A 86 -11.70 1.11 0.10
CA ILE A 86 -11.24 0.29 -1.03
C ILE A 86 -9.79 0.61 -1.37
N GLY A 87 -9.40 1.89 -1.41
CA GLY A 87 -8.03 2.30 -1.67
C GLY A 87 -7.04 1.71 -0.66
N MET A 88 -7.34 1.77 0.63
CA MET A 88 -6.52 1.15 1.69
C MET A 88 -6.52 -0.39 1.58
N PHE A 89 -7.65 -1.00 1.22
CA PHE A 89 -7.72 -2.45 1.02
C PHE A 89 -6.82 -2.89 -0.14
N ILE A 90 -6.83 -2.18 -1.26
CA ILE A 90 -5.96 -2.45 -2.41
C ILE A 90 -4.49 -2.26 -2.02
N GLU A 91 -4.14 -1.20 -1.28
CA GLU A 91 -2.77 -0.96 -0.80
C GLU A 91 -2.26 -2.12 0.03
N ASN A 92 -3.06 -2.58 0.99
CA ASN A 92 -2.70 -3.72 1.82
C ASN A 92 -2.49 -5.01 0.99
N ARG A 93 -3.25 -5.18 -0.09
CA ARG A 93 -3.08 -6.33 -1.02
C ARG A 93 -1.84 -6.20 -1.89
N LEU A 94 -1.51 -4.99 -2.33
CA LEU A 94 -0.29 -4.75 -3.10
C LEU A 94 0.97 -4.97 -2.27
N ALA A 95 0.90 -4.83 -0.95
CA ALA A 95 1.98 -5.06 0.01
C ALA A 95 3.33 -4.49 -0.47
N LEU A 96 3.31 -3.25 -0.98
CA LEU A 96 4.47 -2.62 -1.61
C LEU A 96 5.51 -2.19 -0.57
N GLY A 97 6.78 -2.44 -0.89
CA GLY A 97 7.92 -1.96 -0.13
C GLY A 97 8.55 -3.02 0.77
N MET A 98 9.48 -2.55 1.60
CA MET A 98 10.23 -3.35 2.56
C MET A 98 9.94 -2.89 3.98
N VAL A 99 10.06 -3.79 4.92
CA VAL A 99 9.88 -3.53 6.34
C VAL A 99 11.06 -4.09 7.13
N VAL A 100 11.40 -3.43 8.22
CA VAL A 100 12.26 -4.00 9.26
C VAL A 100 11.36 -4.65 10.30
N VAL A 101 11.60 -5.90 10.58
CA VAL A 101 11.02 -6.59 11.73
C VAL A 101 12.07 -6.63 12.82
N ARG A 102 11.76 -6.02 13.96
CA ARG A 102 12.57 -6.09 15.18
C ARG A 102 11.88 -7.04 16.14
N ILE A 103 12.60 -8.07 16.55
CA ILE A 103 12.11 -9.10 17.45
C ILE A 103 12.95 -9.06 18.72
N ILE A 104 12.32 -8.95 19.88
CA ILE A 104 13.00 -8.92 21.19
C ILE A 104 12.58 -10.18 21.94
N THR A 105 13.54 -10.98 22.35
CA THR A 105 13.30 -12.25 23.03
C THR A 105 14.29 -12.46 24.17
N LYS A 106 13.80 -13.05 25.27
CA LYS A 106 14.62 -13.49 26.40
C LYS A 106 15.10 -14.95 26.26
N ARG A 107 14.48 -15.72 25.37
CA ARG A 107 14.86 -17.11 25.11
C ARG A 107 15.97 -17.19 24.09
N ASP A 108 16.62 -18.35 24.07
CA ASP A 108 17.56 -18.70 23.03
C ASP A 108 16.95 -18.43 21.64
N SER A 109 17.57 -17.53 20.91
CA SER A 109 17.12 -17.07 19.60
C SER A 109 17.63 -17.93 18.44
N HIS A 110 18.53 -18.90 18.73
CA HIS A 110 19.26 -19.65 17.68
C HIS A 110 18.34 -20.37 16.70
N ILE A 111 17.26 -20.99 17.20
CA ILE A 111 16.32 -21.73 16.33
C ILE A 111 15.56 -20.78 15.42
N LEU A 112 15.06 -19.66 15.96
CA LEU A 112 14.34 -18.64 15.16
C LEU A 112 15.28 -18.00 14.13
N VAL A 113 16.51 -17.66 14.52
CA VAL A 113 17.53 -17.11 13.63
C VAL A 113 17.88 -18.08 12.52
N ALA A 114 18.07 -19.37 12.85
CA ALA A 114 18.33 -20.41 11.86
C ALA A 114 17.16 -20.57 10.87
N ALA A 115 15.92 -20.55 11.36
CA ALA A 115 14.74 -20.64 10.51
C ALA A 115 14.60 -19.42 9.56
N LEU A 116 14.86 -18.20 10.05
CA LEU A 116 14.86 -17.00 9.23
C LEU A 116 15.97 -17.03 8.17
N ARG A 117 17.17 -17.47 8.53
CA ARG A 117 18.30 -17.61 7.59
C ARG A 117 18.04 -18.70 6.54
N ALA A 118 17.40 -19.81 6.91
CA ALA A 118 17.00 -20.86 5.98
C ALA A 118 16.04 -20.35 4.90
N LEU A 119 15.23 -19.34 5.22
CA LEU A 119 14.38 -18.64 4.27
C LEU A 119 15.10 -17.50 3.50
N ARG A 120 16.41 -17.41 3.65
CA ARG A 120 17.29 -16.39 3.02
C ARG A 120 16.97 -14.95 3.43
N TYR A 121 16.41 -14.74 4.61
CA TYR A 121 16.29 -13.39 5.16
C TYR A 121 17.63 -12.96 5.77
N SER A 122 17.97 -11.68 5.60
CA SER A 122 19.09 -11.06 6.29
C SER A 122 18.74 -10.89 7.77
N VAL A 123 19.57 -11.45 8.65
CA VAL A 123 19.30 -11.44 10.10
C VAL A 123 20.53 -10.94 10.84
N THR A 124 20.33 -9.86 11.58
CA THR A 124 21.31 -9.30 12.53
C THR A 124 20.81 -9.55 13.95
N VAL A 125 21.65 -10.09 14.79
CA VAL A 125 21.36 -10.32 16.22
C VAL A 125 22.24 -9.39 17.04
N VAL A 126 21.63 -8.70 18.00
CA VAL A 126 22.30 -7.83 18.94
C VAL A 126 21.91 -8.25 20.35
N ASP A 127 22.91 -8.45 21.19
CA ASP A 127 22.66 -8.72 22.61
C ASP A 127 22.30 -7.39 23.32
N GLY A 128 21.33 -7.44 24.20
CA GLY A 128 20.85 -6.28 24.93
C GLY A 128 20.41 -6.64 26.36
N GLU A 129 20.10 -5.61 27.13
CA GLU A 129 19.56 -5.73 28.47
C GLU A 129 18.14 -5.16 28.54
N GLY A 130 17.18 -5.94 29.01
CA GLY A 130 15.81 -5.54 29.25
C GLY A 130 15.53 -5.41 30.75
N ASN A 131 14.34 -4.91 31.12
CA ASN A 131 13.93 -4.72 32.53
C ASN A 131 14.08 -5.98 33.40
N THR A 132 14.13 -7.14 32.80
CA THR A 132 14.12 -8.43 33.52
C THR A 132 15.31 -9.31 33.13
N GLY A 133 16.43 -8.69 32.68
CA GLY A 133 17.68 -9.36 32.35
C GLY A 133 18.01 -9.37 30.87
N ALA A 134 18.99 -10.18 30.48
CA ALA A 134 19.51 -10.26 29.12
C ALA A 134 18.43 -10.61 28.08
N VAL A 135 18.48 -9.95 26.93
CA VAL A 135 17.59 -10.14 25.78
C VAL A 135 18.39 -10.20 24.49
N ASN A 136 17.89 -10.91 23.50
CA ASN A 136 18.40 -10.85 22.14
C ASN A 136 17.45 -9.99 21.29
N ILE A 137 18.01 -9.03 20.56
CA ILE A 137 17.28 -8.18 19.63
C ILE A 137 17.67 -8.65 18.21
N ILE A 138 16.69 -9.15 17.49
CA ILE A 138 16.85 -9.66 16.13
C ILE A 138 16.28 -8.63 15.16
N PHE A 139 17.07 -8.17 14.21
CA PHE A 139 16.64 -7.34 13.11
C PHE A 139 16.62 -8.15 11.83
N THR A 140 15.54 -8.06 11.08
CA THR A 140 15.45 -8.63 9.75
C THR A 140 14.71 -7.69 8.81
N VAL A 141 15.23 -7.51 7.60
CA VAL A 141 14.60 -6.72 6.54
C VAL A 141 13.93 -7.68 5.59
N ILE A 142 12.64 -7.53 5.40
CA ILE A 142 11.82 -8.42 4.58
C ILE A 142 10.92 -7.62 3.62
N LYS A 143 10.40 -8.29 2.59
CA LYS A 143 9.31 -7.71 1.78
C LYS A 143 8.04 -7.62 2.63
N ARG A 144 7.26 -6.56 2.43
CA ARG A 144 5.99 -6.40 3.16
C ARG A 144 5.03 -7.60 2.93
N SER A 145 5.10 -8.24 1.76
CA SER A 145 4.36 -9.47 1.46
C SER A 145 4.70 -10.66 2.37
N ASP A 146 5.88 -10.67 2.98
CA ASP A 146 6.37 -11.79 3.77
C ASP A 146 6.07 -11.65 5.27
N ILE A 147 5.43 -10.55 5.68
CA ILE A 147 5.12 -10.26 7.08
C ILE A 147 4.41 -11.43 7.75
N GLU A 148 3.34 -11.94 7.15
CA GLU A 148 2.54 -13.02 7.74
C GLU A 148 3.34 -14.31 7.91
N ARG A 149 4.24 -14.60 6.97
CA ARG A 149 5.13 -15.75 7.06
C ARG A 149 6.11 -15.63 8.22
N VAL A 150 6.72 -14.45 8.37
CA VAL A 150 7.65 -14.19 9.48
C VAL A 150 6.92 -14.17 10.81
N ARG A 151 5.72 -13.58 10.86
CA ARG A 151 4.87 -13.57 12.04
C ARG A 151 4.52 -15.00 12.51
N SER A 152 4.15 -15.88 11.59
CA SER A 152 3.87 -17.29 11.88
C SER A 152 5.10 -18.02 12.42
N LEU A 153 6.30 -17.73 11.89
CA LEU A 153 7.56 -18.28 12.40
C LEU A 153 7.86 -17.81 13.82
N ILE A 154 7.68 -16.51 14.10
CA ILE A 154 7.86 -15.97 15.44
C ILE A 154 6.90 -16.66 16.43
N ALA A 155 5.62 -16.76 16.07
CA ALA A 155 4.62 -17.40 16.90
C ALA A 155 4.93 -18.89 17.16
N PHE A 156 5.45 -19.59 16.15
CA PHE A 156 5.79 -21.02 16.27
C PHE A 156 7.01 -21.26 17.17
N HIS A 157 8.05 -20.46 17.03
CA HIS A 157 9.32 -20.67 17.74
C HIS A 157 9.39 -19.93 19.08
N ASN A 158 8.68 -18.81 19.23
CA ASN A 158 8.77 -18.00 20.44
C ASN A 158 7.50 -17.18 20.70
N LEU A 159 6.51 -17.79 21.35
CA LEU A 159 5.23 -17.18 21.72
C LEU A 159 5.36 -15.95 22.65
N GLN A 160 6.49 -15.78 23.34
CA GLN A 160 6.74 -14.67 24.28
C GLN A 160 7.60 -13.55 23.67
N ALA A 161 7.98 -13.67 22.41
CA ALA A 161 8.74 -12.62 21.74
C ALA A 161 7.86 -11.39 21.48
N VAL A 162 8.39 -10.22 21.78
CA VAL A 162 7.78 -8.94 21.38
C VAL A 162 8.39 -8.57 20.04
N TYR A 163 7.56 -8.18 19.08
CA TYR A 163 8.07 -7.70 17.80
C TYR A 163 7.41 -6.40 17.36
N SER A 164 8.15 -5.57 16.65
CA SER A 164 7.67 -4.38 15.96
C SER A 164 8.01 -4.47 14.47
N ILE A 165 7.15 -3.86 13.64
CA ILE A 165 7.31 -3.81 12.19
C ILE A 165 7.32 -2.34 11.79
N GLU A 166 8.37 -1.94 11.09
CA GLU A 166 8.58 -0.55 10.69
C GLU A 166 8.78 -0.47 9.18
N ASP A 167 8.06 0.43 8.51
CA ASP A 167 8.22 0.67 7.07
C ASP A 167 9.58 1.31 6.76
N VAL A 168 10.28 0.77 5.75
CA VAL A 168 11.57 1.27 5.30
C VAL A 168 11.42 1.95 3.95
N ARG A 169 11.85 3.22 3.87
CA ARG A 169 11.86 3.95 2.59
C ARG A 169 12.90 3.43 1.61
N HIS A 170 14.07 3.03 2.13
CA HIS A 170 15.16 2.52 1.34
C HIS A 170 15.98 1.53 2.16
N ALA A 171 16.14 0.32 1.67
CA ALA A 171 17.05 -0.68 2.23
C ALA A 171 18.00 -1.14 1.12
N SER A 172 19.30 -1.12 1.40
CA SER A 172 20.32 -1.73 0.56
C SER A 172 20.82 -2.96 1.29
N ASP A 173 20.47 -4.14 0.82
CA ASP A 173 20.95 -5.40 1.38
C ASP A 173 21.67 -6.19 0.28
N PRO A 174 22.99 -6.42 0.42
CA PRO A 174 23.76 -7.22 -0.54
C PRO A 174 23.38 -8.71 -0.53
N SER A 175 22.75 -9.21 0.52
CA SER A 175 22.26 -10.58 0.60
C SER A 175 20.90 -10.81 -0.07
N PHE A 176 20.15 -9.73 -0.36
CA PHE A 176 19.07 -9.81 -1.32
C PHE A 176 19.70 -9.90 -2.72
N PRO A 177 19.46 -10.98 -3.49
CA PRO A 177 19.74 -10.89 -4.91
C PRO A 177 18.87 -9.76 -5.44
N LEU A 178 19.48 -8.59 -5.61
CA LEU A 178 18.93 -7.60 -6.51
C LEU A 178 18.68 -8.39 -7.79
N GLU A 179 17.40 -8.65 -8.11
CA GLU A 179 17.07 -9.08 -9.47
C GLU A 179 17.85 -8.13 -10.34
N ALA A 180 18.84 -8.70 -11.07
CA ALA A 180 19.77 -7.88 -11.83
C ALA A 180 18.92 -6.93 -12.64
N LYS A 181 18.92 -5.66 -12.24
CA LYS A 181 18.10 -4.62 -12.84
C LYS A 181 18.45 -4.72 -14.31
N LYS A 182 17.57 -5.34 -15.12
CA LYS A 182 17.73 -5.45 -16.56
C LYS A 182 18.10 -4.03 -17.00
N ARG A 183 19.39 -3.81 -17.26
CA ARG A 183 19.90 -2.50 -17.67
C ARG A 183 19.03 -2.11 -18.85
N SER A 184 18.16 -1.16 -18.62
CA SER A 184 17.32 -0.60 -19.66
C SER A 184 18.23 -0.29 -20.85
N THR A 185 17.96 -0.90 -21.97
CA THR A 185 18.63 -0.67 -23.27
C THR A 185 18.76 0.83 -23.59
N PHE A 186 17.91 1.64 -22.97
CA PHE A 186 17.89 3.09 -23.06
C PHE A 186 19.16 3.78 -22.51
N SER A 187 19.81 3.22 -21.47
CA SER A 187 21.05 3.80 -20.91
C SER A 187 22.29 3.50 -21.78
N GLN A 188 22.22 2.51 -22.66
CA GLN A 188 23.30 2.20 -23.60
C GLN A 188 23.26 3.12 -24.83
N LEU A 189 22.09 3.57 -25.27
CA LEU A 189 21.92 4.51 -26.38
C LEU A 189 22.58 5.88 -26.13
N PHE A 190 22.54 6.38 -24.89
CA PHE A 190 23.15 7.66 -24.54
C PHE A 190 24.65 7.63 -24.30
N ARG A 191 25.25 6.47 -24.12
CA ARG A 191 26.71 6.34 -23.94
C ARG A 191 27.50 6.40 -25.23
N GLY A 192 26.84 6.15 -26.37
CA GLY A 192 27.42 6.25 -27.71
C GLY A 192 27.53 7.67 -28.30
N MET A 193 26.84 8.65 -27.70
CA MET A 193 26.78 10.03 -28.22
C MET A 193 27.76 10.99 -27.51
N ARG A 194 28.67 10.48 -26.70
CA ARG A 194 29.70 11.27 -25.97
C ARG A 194 31.10 10.80 -26.38
N LYS A 195 31.41 10.84 -27.66
CA LYS A 195 32.76 10.85 -28.22
C LYS A 195 32.84 11.91 -29.30
#